data_c64346bcb28c1e41c9cdef011fae0e97
#
_entry.id   c64346bcb28c1e41c9cdef011fae0e97
#
_cell.length_a   1.000
_cell.length_b   1.000
_cell.length_c   1.000
_cell.angle_alpha   90.00
_cell.angle_beta   90.00
_cell.angle_gamma   90.00
#
_symmetry.space_group_name_H-M   'P 1'
#
loop_
_entity.id
_entity.type
_entity.pdbx_description
1 polymer ?
#
loop_
_entity_poly.entity_id
_entity_poly.type
_entity_poly.pdbx_seq_one_letter_code
_entity_poly.pdbx_strand_id
1 'polypeptide(L)'
;MLYEGTYDITFNEGCKIPSNRVAFIKQRSSMWRNGTLINSPVFDPGFETDNMGTIMLVTETIFIEKDARVAQIYFHECDPAELYDGQWQNDKQRQG
;
A
#
# COMPACT_ATOMS: atom_id res chain seq x y z
N MET A 1 1.94 21.65 0.58
CA MET A 1 1.16 21.68 -0.67
C MET A 1 1.75 20.74 -1.69
N LEU A 2 0.91 19.93 -2.30
CA LEU A 2 1.33 19.01 -3.35
C LEU A 2 0.63 19.37 -4.65
N TYR A 3 1.43 19.54 -5.70
CA TYR A 3 0.90 19.79 -7.04
C TYR A 3 0.57 18.47 -7.71
N GLU A 4 -0.09 18.53 -8.86
CA GLU A 4 -0.36 17.34 -9.64
C GLU A 4 0.91 16.53 -9.88
N GLY A 5 0.82 15.23 -9.76
CA GLY A 5 1.95 14.36 -9.99
C GLY A 5 1.86 13.06 -9.23
N THR A 6 2.91 12.28 -9.35
CA THR A 6 3.03 11.00 -8.68
C THR A 6 4.10 11.12 -7.61
N TYR A 7 3.79 10.66 -6.42
CA TYR A 7 4.66 10.79 -5.26
C TYR A 7 4.88 9.45 -4.60
N ASP A 8 6.12 9.22 -4.19
CA ASP A 8 6.40 8.11 -3.28
C ASP A 8 6.12 8.61 -1.88
N ILE A 9 5.30 7.90 -1.14
CA ILE A 9 5.04 8.28 0.24
C ILE A 9 5.47 7.17 1.18
N THR A 10 5.99 7.59 2.32
CA THR A 10 6.44 6.68 3.37
C THR A 10 5.68 7.04 4.63
N PHE A 11 5.06 6.04 5.23
CA PHE A 11 4.29 6.25 6.44
C PHE A 11 5.18 6.18 7.65
N ASN A 12 4.76 6.84 8.72
CA ASN A 12 5.46 6.75 10.00
C ASN A 12 5.32 5.36 10.61
N GLU A 13 4.27 4.67 10.26
CA GLU A 13 3.94 3.38 10.84
C GLU A 13 4.62 2.25 10.11
N GLY A 14 5.04 1.28 10.88
CA GLY A 14 5.50 0.02 10.34
C GLY A 14 4.44 -1.05 10.52
N CYS A 15 4.75 -2.24 10.04
CA CYS A 15 3.83 -3.37 10.16
C CYS A 15 4.55 -4.68 9.97
N LYS A 16 4.05 -5.70 10.63
CA LYS A 16 4.46 -7.08 10.40
C LYS A 16 3.23 -7.84 9.94
N ILE A 17 3.28 -8.37 8.72
CA ILE A 17 2.14 -9.07 8.14
C ILE A 17 2.10 -10.49 8.70
N PRO A 18 0.97 -10.92 9.28
CA PRO A 18 0.86 -12.29 9.78
C PRO A 18 1.08 -13.32 8.67
N SER A 19 1.49 -14.51 9.05
CA SER A 19 1.84 -15.54 8.10
C SER A 19 0.66 -16.06 7.29
N ASN A 20 -0.55 -15.81 7.73
CA ASN A 20 -1.75 -16.26 7.04
C ASN A 20 -2.57 -15.12 6.47
N ARG A 21 -1.96 -13.98 6.24
CA ARG A 21 -2.66 -12.82 5.69
C ARG A 21 -1.81 -12.08 4.68
N VAL A 22 -2.50 -11.41 3.80
CA VAL A 22 -1.88 -10.40 2.94
C VAL A 22 -2.45 -9.06 3.34
N ALA A 23 -1.79 -7.98 2.97
CA ALA A 23 -2.24 -6.64 3.29
C ALA A 23 -2.09 -5.72 2.11
N PHE A 24 -2.93 -4.70 2.06
CA PHE A 24 -2.80 -3.65 1.07
C PHE A 24 -3.30 -2.34 1.66
N ILE A 25 -2.89 -1.25 1.06
CA ILE A 25 -3.20 0.08 1.57
C ILE A 25 -4.09 0.80 0.57
N LYS A 26 -5.15 1.42 1.10
CA LYS A 26 -6.07 2.22 0.31
C LYS A 26 -6.18 3.60 0.94
N GLN A 27 -6.45 4.60 0.12
CA GLN A 27 -6.64 5.95 0.62
C GLN A 27 -7.92 6.04 1.43
N ARG A 28 -7.95 7.01 2.33
CA ARG A 28 -9.18 7.35 3.03
C ARG A 28 -10.14 8.03 2.06
N SER A 29 -11.43 7.92 2.34
CA SER A 29 -12.43 8.50 1.44
C SER A 29 -12.28 10.00 1.29
N SER A 30 -11.83 10.70 2.32
CA SER A 30 -11.59 12.13 2.22
C SER A 30 -10.49 12.45 1.22
N MET A 31 -9.48 11.59 1.14
CA MET A 31 -8.41 11.76 0.16
C MET A 31 -8.91 11.50 -1.26
N TRP A 32 -9.76 10.51 -1.40
CA TRP A 32 -10.35 10.20 -2.69
C TRP A 32 -11.17 11.37 -3.22
N ARG A 33 -11.95 12.03 -2.35
CA ARG A 33 -12.74 13.19 -2.74
C ARG A 33 -11.89 14.36 -3.17
N ASN A 34 -10.67 14.43 -2.69
CA ASN A 34 -9.74 15.49 -3.06
C ASN A 34 -8.92 15.15 -4.30
N GLY A 35 -9.25 14.05 -4.97
CA GLY A 35 -8.60 13.69 -6.21
C GLY A 35 -7.27 13.00 -6.03
N THR A 36 -7.04 12.34 -4.90
CA THR A 36 -5.83 11.57 -4.71
C THR A 36 -6.12 10.08 -4.74
N LEU A 37 -5.19 9.33 -5.29
CA LEU A 37 -5.27 7.88 -5.34
C LEU A 37 -4.00 7.31 -4.75
N ILE A 38 -4.15 6.33 -3.88
CA ILE A 38 -3.02 5.62 -3.30
C ILE A 38 -3.05 4.20 -3.83
N ASN A 39 -1.93 3.76 -4.37
CA ASN A 39 -1.83 2.42 -4.92
C ASN A 39 -0.67 1.71 -4.24
N SER A 40 -0.98 0.63 -3.56
CA SER A 40 0.04 -0.17 -2.90
C SER A 40 0.15 -1.52 -3.58
N PRO A 41 1.30 -2.17 -3.47
CA PRO A 41 1.37 -3.58 -3.81
C PRO A 41 0.61 -4.38 -2.78
N VAL A 42 0.43 -5.66 -3.04
CA VAL A 42 -0.05 -6.57 -2.01
C VAL A 42 1.17 -6.93 -1.17
N PHE A 43 1.08 -6.69 0.12
CA PHE A 43 2.17 -7.03 1.04
C PHE A 43 2.01 -8.48 1.46
N ASP A 44 3.08 -9.24 1.31
CA ASP A 44 3.03 -10.69 1.44
C ASP A 44 3.02 -11.16 2.89
N PRO A 45 2.53 -12.36 3.15
CA PRO A 45 2.59 -12.91 4.51
C PRO A 45 4.02 -12.92 5.03
N GLY A 46 4.18 -12.48 6.25
CA GLY A 46 5.49 -12.44 6.88
C GLY A 46 6.34 -11.23 6.56
N PHE A 47 5.90 -10.40 5.64
CA PHE A 47 6.62 -9.16 5.34
C PHE A 47 6.62 -8.24 6.56
N GLU A 48 7.73 -7.60 6.78
CA GLU A 48 7.88 -6.71 7.94
C GLU A 48 8.65 -5.47 7.52
N THR A 49 8.21 -4.32 7.97
CA THR A 49 8.90 -3.07 7.72
C THR A 49 8.62 -2.08 8.84
N ASP A 50 9.56 -1.20 9.09
CA ASP A 50 9.37 -0.13 10.06
C ASP A 50 8.58 1.03 9.50
N ASN A 51 8.57 1.17 8.18
CA ASN A 51 7.85 2.26 7.52
C ASN A 51 7.23 1.73 6.24
N MET A 52 5.90 1.66 6.23
CA MET A 52 5.19 1.26 5.03
C MET A 52 5.31 2.33 3.96
N GLY A 53 5.29 1.94 2.71
CA GLY A 53 5.39 2.87 1.60
C GLY A 53 4.41 2.55 0.49
N THR A 54 3.99 3.57 -0.24
CA THR A 54 3.11 3.43 -1.40
C THR A 54 3.39 4.55 -2.40
N ILE A 55 2.67 4.50 -3.50
CA ILE A 55 2.66 5.58 -4.49
C ILE A 55 1.33 6.30 -4.39
N MET A 56 1.37 7.62 -4.45
CA MET A 56 0.17 8.45 -4.43
C MET A 56 0.12 9.30 -5.69
N LEU A 57 -1.01 9.24 -6.36
CA LEU A 57 -1.29 10.09 -7.51
C LEU A 57 -2.13 11.27 -7.07
N VAL A 58 -1.68 12.46 -7.38
CA VAL A 58 -2.39 13.71 -7.06
C VAL A 58 -2.90 14.30 -8.37
N THR A 59 -4.22 14.37 -8.51
CA THR A 59 -4.82 14.88 -9.75
C THR A 59 -5.10 16.38 -9.73
N GLU A 60 -5.17 16.97 -8.54
CA GLU A 60 -5.34 18.41 -8.36
C GLU A 60 -4.49 18.84 -7.18
N THR A 61 -4.03 20.08 -7.20
CA THR A 61 -3.24 20.60 -6.09
C THR A 61 -3.99 20.47 -4.76
N ILE A 62 -3.34 19.91 -3.77
CA ILE A 62 -3.94 19.72 -2.45
C ILE A 62 -2.97 20.15 -1.36
N PHE A 63 -3.53 20.39 -0.17
CA PHE A 63 -2.75 20.59 1.03
C PHE A 63 -2.82 19.34 1.88
N ILE A 64 -1.65 18.86 2.29
CA ILE A 64 -1.55 17.76 3.23
C ILE A 64 -0.58 18.18 4.31
N GLU A 65 -1.02 18.10 5.56
CA GLU A 65 -0.13 18.38 6.67
C GLU A 65 0.77 17.19 6.92
N LYS A 66 1.94 17.47 7.46
CA LYS A 66 2.82 16.39 7.89
C LYS A 66 2.09 15.53 8.91
N ASP A 67 2.26 14.23 8.80
CA ASP A 67 1.65 13.25 9.70
C ASP A 67 0.13 13.18 9.63
N ALA A 68 -0.46 13.73 8.57
CA ALA A 68 -1.90 13.59 8.35
C ALA A 68 -2.25 12.13 8.05
N ARG A 69 -3.48 11.75 8.43
CA ARG A 69 -3.99 10.43 8.11
C ARG A 69 -4.46 10.42 6.67
N VAL A 70 -3.79 9.67 5.82
CA VAL A 70 -4.10 9.67 4.40
C VAL A 70 -4.58 8.31 3.90
N ALA A 71 -4.37 7.25 4.66
CA ALA A 71 -4.62 5.91 4.17
C ALA A 71 -5.01 4.96 5.29
N GLN A 72 -5.47 3.78 4.90
CA GLN A 72 -5.81 2.69 5.80
C GLN A 72 -5.19 1.42 5.28
N ILE A 73 -4.83 0.52 6.18
CA ILE A 73 -4.32 -0.78 5.80
C ILE A 73 -5.42 -1.81 5.99
N TYR A 74 -5.54 -2.71 5.03
CA TYR A 74 -6.50 -3.82 5.05
C TYR A 74 -5.75 -5.13 5.07
N PHE A 75 -6.24 -6.06 5.88
CA PHE A 75 -5.70 -7.40 5.95
C PHE A 75 -6.72 -8.37 5.38
N HIS A 76 -6.24 -9.34 4.63
CA HIS A 76 -7.10 -10.33 4.03
C HIS A 76 -6.52 -11.70 4.32
N GLU A 77 -7.34 -12.62 4.81
CA GLU A 77 -6.88 -13.96 5.12
C GLU A 77 -6.52 -14.69 3.85
N CYS A 78 -5.47 -15.48 3.93
CA CYS A 78 -5.05 -16.30 2.82
C CYS A 78 -4.38 -17.56 3.35
N ASP A 79 -4.31 -18.56 2.48
CA ASP A 79 -3.59 -19.77 2.78
C ASP A 79 -2.16 -19.59 2.29
N PRO A 80 -1.16 -19.61 3.19
CA PRO A 80 0.21 -19.40 2.79
C PRO A 80 0.68 -20.43 1.76
N ALA A 81 0.20 -21.66 1.88
CA ALA A 81 0.58 -22.69 0.95
C ALA A 81 0.08 -22.39 -0.46
N GLU A 82 -1.15 -21.93 -0.58
CA GLU A 82 -1.68 -21.57 -1.87
C GLU A 82 -0.92 -20.42 -2.47
N LEU A 83 -0.56 -19.46 -1.65
CA LEU A 83 0.15 -18.30 -2.12
C LEU A 83 1.48 -18.69 -2.70
N TYR A 84 2.20 -19.55 -2.05
CA TYR A 84 3.49 -20.00 -2.55
C TYR A 84 3.37 -20.87 -3.78
N ASP A 85 2.43 -21.77 -3.76
CA ASP A 85 2.33 -22.78 -4.82
C ASP A 85 1.90 -22.19 -6.13
N GLY A 86 1.03 -21.22 -6.10
CA GLY A 86 0.47 -20.77 -7.35
C GLY A 86 1.14 -19.55 -7.88
N GLN A 87 1.26 -18.56 -7.07
CA GLN A 87 1.56 -17.25 -7.59
C GLN A 87 2.99 -16.88 -7.59
N TRP A 88 3.69 -17.30 -6.58
CA TRP A 88 5.01 -16.82 -6.40
C TRP A 88 5.94 -17.12 -7.52
N GLN A 89 5.89 -18.33 -7.99
CA GLN A 89 6.76 -18.71 -9.06
C GLN A 89 6.44 -17.96 -10.34
N ASN A 90 5.17 -17.84 -10.60
CA ASN A 90 4.75 -17.13 -11.78
C ASN A 90 5.02 -15.66 -11.71
N ASP A 91 4.78 -15.08 -10.55
CA ASP A 91 5.00 -13.65 -10.39
C ASP A 91 6.44 -13.28 -10.52
N LYS A 92 7.32 -14.04 -9.96
CA LYS A 92 8.72 -13.76 -10.09
C LYS A 92 9.16 -13.76 -11.52
N GLN A 93 8.64 -14.67 -12.27
CA GLN A 93 8.99 -14.75 -13.68
C GLN A 93 8.40 -13.63 -14.48
N ARG A 94 7.17 -13.26 -14.17
CA ARG A 94 6.52 -12.20 -14.89
C ARG A 94 7.09 -10.85 -14.60
N GLN A 95 7.45 -10.64 -13.38
CA GLN A 95 7.95 -9.35 -13.00
C GLN A 95 9.37 -9.18 -13.43
N GLY A 96 9.98 -10.29 -13.62
CA GLY A 96 11.33 -10.31 -14.17
C GLY A 96 12.15 -9.44 -13.43
#